data_aaab05b5208f117d9bc0560a6c0b8d8a
#
_entry.id   aaab05b5208f117d9bc0560a6c0b8d8a
#
_cell.length_a   1.000
_cell.length_b   1.000
_cell.length_c   1.000
_cell.angle_alpha   90.00
_cell.angle_beta   90.00
_cell.angle_gamma   90.00
#
_symmetry.space_group_name_H-M   'P 1'
#
loop_
_entity.id
_entity.type
_entity.pdbx_description
1 polymer ?
#
loop_
_entity_poly.entity_id
_entity_poly.type
_entity_poly.pdbx_seq_one_letter_code
_entity_poly.pdbx_strand_id
1 'polypeptide(L)'
;MKKIMILATLGLLMTSFRFQADTDAIVNAFKAADAQEIGRYFDDFVDVKLLDKDEVKSMGRNQATLALKAFFAENGVKGFEKVSERELGNTMYLAGKLLTKGKSNNITVMLRMKDGRKQIITLRIS
;
A
#
# COMPACT_ATOMS: atom_id res chain seq x y z
N MET A 1 -5.05 -28.05 30.48
CA MET A 1 -3.91 -27.13 30.38
C MET A 1 -3.29 -27.09 28.99
N LYS A 2 -2.95 -28.23 28.39
CA LYS A 2 -2.35 -28.26 27.03
C LYS A 2 -3.27 -27.65 25.96
N LYS A 3 -4.58 -27.84 26.04
CA LYS A 3 -5.53 -27.27 25.08
C LYS A 3 -5.61 -25.74 25.16
N ILE A 4 -5.45 -25.15 26.33
CA ILE A 4 -5.47 -23.70 26.53
C ILE A 4 -4.20 -23.06 25.95
N MET A 5 -3.04 -23.72 26.12
CA MET A 5 -1.78 -23.25 25.55
C MET A 5 -1.79 -23.27 24.02
N ILE A 6 -2.38 -24.31 23.44
CA ILE A 6 -2.51 -24.41 21.97
C ILE A 6 -3.41 -23.30 21.41
N LEU A 7 -4.51 -22.99 22.11
CA LEU A 7 -5.40 -21.90 21.71
C LEU A 7 -4.73 -20.53 21.78
N ALA A 8 -3.91 -20.28 22.82
CA ALA A 8 -3.16 -19.03 22.94
C ALA A 8 -2.12 -18.88 21.82
N THR A 9 -1.43 -19.96 21.49
CA THR A 9 -0.45 -19.98 20.39
C THR A 9 -1.13 -19.72 19.05
N LEU A 10 -2.29 -20.32 18.83
CA LEU A 10 -3.08 -20.12 17.63
C LEU A 10 -3.55 -18.67 17.50
N GLY A 11 -3.95 -18.05 18.61
CA GLY A 11 -4.34 -16.64 18.62
C GLY A 11 -3.21 -15.71 18.24
N LEU A 12 -1.99 -15.97 18.71
CA LEU A 12 -0.80 -15.20 18.34
C LEU A 12 -0.47 -15.34 16.85
N LEU A 13 -0.57 -16.56 16.33
CA LEU A 13 -0.37 -16.82 14.90
C LEU A 13 -1.40 -16.10 14.04
N MET A 14 -2.65 -16.06 14.46
CA MET A 14 -3.72 -15.35 13.75
C MET A 14 -3.47 -13.84 13.71
N THR A 15 -2.93 -13.26 14.78
CA THR A 15 -2.58 -11.83 14.82
C THR A 15 -1.47 -11.52 13.83
N SER A 16 -0.39 -12.32 13.81
CA SER A 16 0.70 -12.17 12.85
C SER A 16 0.22 -12.33 11.41
N PHE A 17 -0.70 -13.25 11.18
CA PHE A 17 -1.30 -13.51 9.87
C PHE A 17 -2.08 -12.30 9.35
N ARG A 18 -2.74 -11.56 10.24
CA ARG A 18 -3.51 -10.38 9.86
C ARG A 18 -2.64 -9.26 9.29
N PHE A 19 -1.46 -9.04 9.86
CA PHE A 19 -0.50 -8.02 9.36
C PHE A 19 0.02 -8.39 7.98
N GLN A 20 0.35 -9.65 7.77
CA GLN A 20 0.80 -10.13 6.47
C GLN A 20 -0.34 -10.03 5.43
N ALA A 21 -1.58 -10.31 5.85
CA ALA A 21 -2.74 -10.22 4.97
C ALA A 21 -2.98 -8.78 4.48
N ASP A 22 -2.80 -7.77 5.34
CA ASP A 22 -2.92 -6.36 4.92
C ASP A 22 -1.88 -6.01 3.86
N THR A 23 -0.62 -6.41 4.06
CA THR A 23 0.44 -6.17 3.08
C THR A 23 0.15 -6.86 1.76
N ASP A 24 -0.24 -8.13 1.81
CA ASP A 24 -0.55 -8.90 0.60
C ASP A 24 -1.76 -8.31 -0.14
N ALA A 25 -2.76 -7.86 0.59
CA ALA A 25 -3.95 -7.22 -0.01
C ALA A 25 -3.57 -5.92 -0.72
N ILE A 26 -2.71 -5.12 -0.12
CA ILE A 26 -2.23 -3.87 -0.73
C ILE A 26 -1.43 -4.18 -2.00
N VAL A 27 -0.51 -5.14 -1.94
CA VAL A 27 0.28 -5.57 -3.10
C VAL A 27 -0.63 -6.07 -4.22
N ASN A 28 -1.63 -6.87 -3.88
CA ASN A 28 -2.58 -7.41 -4.86
C ASN A 28 -3.42 -6.30 -5.50
N ALA A 29 -3.81 -5.28 -4.74
CA ALA A 29 -4.53 -4.13 -5.27
C ALA A 29 -3.68 -3.35 -6.29
N PHE A 30 -2.39 -3.18 -6.03
CA PHE A 30 -1.46 -2.57 -6.98
C PHE A 30 -1.30 -3.46 -8.22
N LYS A 31 -1.17 -4.76 -8.05
CA LYS A 31 -1.06 -5.70 -9.19
C LYS A 31 -2.28 -5.66 -10.10
N ALA A 32 -3.45 -5.47 -9.53
CA ALA A 32 -4.70 -5.34 -10.27
C ALA A 32 -4.88 -3.95 -10.87
N ALA A 33 -3.99 -3.00 -10.56
CA ALA A 33 -4.11 -1.59 -10.95
C ALA A 33 -5.47 -1.02 -10.56
N ASP A 34 -5.94 -1.39 -9.38
CA ASP A 34 -7.26 -1.01 -8.87
C ASP A 34 -7.09 0.14 -7.87
N ALA A 35 -7.14 1.37 -8.37
CA ALA A 35 -6.97 2.57 -7.55
C ALA A 35 -8.03 2.69 -6.46
N GLN A 36 -9.25 2.27 -6.73
CA GLN A 36 -10.33 2.30 -5.75
C GLN A 36 -10.00 1.38 -4.55
N GLU A 37 -9.51 0.18 -4.82
CA GLU A 37 -9.12 -0.77 -3.79
C GLU A 37 -7.89 -0.28 -3.03
N ILE A 38 -6.89 0.26 -3.72
CA ILE A 38 -5.71 0.86 -3.08
C ILE A 38 -6.14 1.97 -2.12
N GLY A 39 -7.09 2.80 -2.54
CA GLY A 39 -7.59 3.92 -1.75
C GLY A 39 -8.21 3.51 -0.42
N ARG A 40 -8.69 2.28 -0.31
CA ARG A 40 -9.23 1.76 0.95
C ARG A 40 -8.17 1.64 2.04
N TYR A 41 -6.91 1.57 1.64
CA TYR A 41 -5.78 1.46 2.57
C TYR A 41 -5.10 2.81 2.82
N PHE A 42 -5.54 3.89 2.20
CA PHE A 42 -5.03 5.22 2.49
C PHE A 42 -5.45 5.65 3.90
N ASP A 43 -4.53 6.31 4.60
CA ASP A 43 -4.87 7.02 5.83
C ASP A 43 -5.81 8.19 5.49
N ASP A 44 -6.31 8.88 6.48
CA ASP A 44 -7.18 10.04 6.28
C ASP A 44 -6.52 11.10 5.40
N PHE A 45 -5.20 11.25 5.55
CA PHE A 45 -4.38 12.14 4.73
C PHE A 45 -3.15 11.41 4.23
N VAL A 46 -2.79 11.65 2.98
CA VAL A 46 -1.69 10.97 2.29
C VAL A 46 -0.83 12.01 1.58
N ASP A 47 0.50 11.87 1.69
CA ASP A 47 1.41 12.68 0.91
C ASP A 47 1.58 12.02 -0.46
N VAL A 48 1.28 12.74 -1.53
CA VAL A 48 1.24 12.17 -2.89
C VAL A 48 2.16 12.94 -3.82
N LYS A 49 3.07 12.21 -4.49
CA LYS A 49 3.89 12.76 -5.57
C LYS A 49 3.75 11.87 -6.81
N LEU A 50 3.29 12.45 -7.89
CA LEU A 50 3.04 11.75 -9.16
C LEU A 50 3.96 12.32 -10.26
N LEU A 51 5.02 11.60 -10.58
CA LEU A 51 6.00 11.94 -11.61
C LEU A 51 6.57 13.35 -11.43
N ASP A 52 6.43 14.20 -12.44
CA ASP A 52 7.00 15.55 -12.46
C ASP A 52 6.15 16.58 -11.71
N LYS A 53 4.99 16.18 -11.22
CA LYS A 53 4.14 17.09 -10.46
C LYS A 53 4.71 17.33 -9.08
N ASP A 54 4.41 18.50 -8.50
CA ASP A 54 4.82 18.82 -7.15
C ASP A 54 4.15 17.87 -6.15
N GLU A 55 4.89 17.58 -5.08
CA GLU A 55 4.33 16.77 -3.99
C GLU A 55 3.21 17.55 -3.31
N VAL A 56 2.07 16.89 -3.13
CA VAL A 56 0.94 17.43 -2.37
C VAL A 56 0.94 16.75 -1.01
N LYS A 57 1.18 17.51 0.05
CA LYS A 57 1.17 16.99 1.42
C LYS A 57 -0.23 17.00 1.98
N SER A 58 -0.55 15.96 2.74
CA SER A 58 -1.84 15.83 3.45
C SER A 58 -3.04 15.92 2.50
N MET A 59 -2.95 15.20 1.38
CA MET A 59 -4.09 15.06 0.49
C MET A 59 -5.14 14.16 1.14
N GLY A 60 -6.41 14.56 1.13
CA GLY A 60 -7.49 13.76 1.68
C GLY A 60 -7.61 12.41 0.96
N ARG A 61 -8.04 11.39 1.69
CA ARG A 61 -8.16 10.01 1.16
C ARG A 61 -8.91 9.94 -0.16
N ASN A 62 -10.08 10.55 -0.23
CA ASN A 62 -10.91 10.51 -1.44
C ASN A 62 -10.22 11.20 -2.61
N GLN A 63 -9.61 12.34 -2.34
CA GLN A 63 -8.89 13.10 -3.35
C GLN A 63 -7.65 12.32 -3.83
N ALA A 64 -6.92 11.69 -2.93
CA ALA A 64 -5.77 10.86 -3.27
C ALA A 64 -6.18 9.67 -4.13
N THR A 65 -7.32 9.05 -3.81
CA THR A 65 -7.86 7.94 -4.59
C THR A 65 -8.20 8.38 -6.01
N LEU A 66 -8.84 9.54 -6.17
CA LEU A 66 -9.17 10.08 -7.48
C LEU A 66 -7.90 10.44 -8.27
N ALA A 67 -6.92 11.03 -7.61
CA ALA A 67 -5.64 11.38 -8.25
C ALA A 67 -4.92 10.13 -8.76
N LEU A 68 -4.90 9.06 -7.96
CA LEU A 68 -4.27 7.82 -8.36
C LEU A 68 -5.04 7.15 -9.50
N LYS A 69 -6.35 7.18 -9.45
CA LYS A 69 -7.20 6.63 -10.51
C LYS A 69 -6.95 7.35 -11.84
N ALA A 70 -6.88 8.67 -11.81
CA ALA A 70 -6.57 9.47 -13.00
C ALA A 70 -5.18 9.14 -13.53
N PHE A 71 -4.19 9.03 -12.64
CA PHE A 71 -2.83 8.67 -13.02
C PHE A 71 -2.77 7.30 -13.71
N PHE A 72 -3.45 6.32 -13.14
CA PHE A 72 -3.47 4.97 -13.73
C PHE A 72 -4.10 4.97 -15.12
N ALA A 73 -5.19 5.71 -15.29
CA ALA A 73 -5.86 5.83 -16.59
C ALA A 73 -5.00 6.54 -17.61
N GLU A 74 -4.41 7.68 -17.23
CA GLU A 74 -3.58 8.49 -18.14
C GLU A 74 -2.32 7.77 -18.60
N ASN A 75 -1.74 6.93 -17.72
CA ASN A 75 -0.47 6.27 -18.02
C ASN A 75 -0.63 4.80 -18.43
N GLY A 76 -1.86 4.32 -18.51
CA GLY A 76 -2.13 2.94 -18.91
C GLY A 76 -1.53 1.92 -17.96
N VAL A 77 -1.61 2.18 -16.65
CA VAL A 77 -1.08 1.27 -15.64
C VAL A 77 -1.90 0.00 -15.64
N LYS A 78 -1.24 -1.15 -15.80
CA LYS A 78 -1.89 -2.45 -15.90
C LYS A 78 -1.38 -3.48 -14.90
N GLY A 79 -0.39 -3.13 -14.11
CA GLY A 79 0.17 -4.08 -13.16
C GLY A 79 1.23 -3.44 -12.28
N PHE A 80 1.78 -4.27 -11.41
CA PHE A 80 2.77 -3.86 -10.42
C PHE A 80 3.72 -5.02 -10.13
N GLU A 81 4.99 -4.70 -10.01
CA GLU A 81 6.02 -5.66 -9.62
C GLU A 81 6.67 -5.18 -8.33
N LYS A 82 6.54 -5.95 -7.26
CA LYS A 82 7.18 -5.63 -5.98
C LYS A 82 8.68 -5.90 -6.10
N VAL A 83 9.50 -4.91 -5.74
CA VAL A 83 10.97 -5.03 -5.77
C VAL A 83 11.51 -5.24 -4.36
N SER A 84 11.04 -4.50 -3.39
CA SER A 84 11.53 -4.62 -2.01
C SER A 84 10.46 -4.23 -1.00
N GLU A 85 10.68 -4.69 0.22
CA GLU A 85 9.80 -4.46 1.34
C GLU A 85 10.69 -4.37 2.58
N ARG A 86 10.50 -3.31 3.39
CA ARG A 86 11.34 -3.08 4.55
C ARG A 86 10.51 -2.56 5.71
N GLU A 87 10.61 -3.21 6.85
CA GLU A 87 9.94 -2.78 8.08
C GLU A 87 10.90 -2.06 9.00
N LEU A 88 10.45 -0.91 9.55
CA LEU A 88 11.19 -0.11 10.52
C LEU A 88 10.21 0.30 11.62
N GLY A 89 10.19 -0.44 12.73
CA GLY A 89 9.24 -0.20 13.81
C GLY A 89 7.81 -0.42 13.35
N ASN A 90 6.97 0.60 13.51
CA ASN A 90 5.58 0.56 13.07
C ASN A 90 5.38 1.11 11.65
N THR A 91 6.47 1.37 10.94
CA THR A 91 6.47 1.88 9.57
C THR A 91 6.99 0.81 8.63
N MET A 92 6.48 0.78 7.40
CA MET A 92 6.92 -0.14 6.38
C MET A 92 7.08 0.60 5.06
N TYR A 93 8.15 0.29 4.34
CA TYR A 93 8.41 0.81 3.00
C TYR A 93 8.20 -0.31 1.99
N LEU A 94 7.38 -0.04 0.99
CA LEU A 94 7.13 -0.95 -0.11
C LEU A 94 7.59 -0.26 -1.39
N ALA A 95 8.52 -0.88 -2.12
CA ALA A 95 9.03 -0.33 -3.37
C ALA A 95 8.80 -1.30 -4.50
N GLY A 96 8.51 -0.77 -5.68
CA GLY A 96 8.29 -1.58 -6.84
C GLY A 96 8.19 -0.77 -8.12
N LYS A 97 7.64 -1.39 -9.14
CA LYS A 97 7.44 -0.79 -10.44
C LYS A 97 6.00 -0.93 -10.88
N LEU A 98 5.41 0.18 -11.31
CA LEU A 98 4.11 0.17 -11.97
C LEU A 98 4.35 -0.17 -13.44
N LEU A 99 3.65 -1.17 -13.93
CA LEU A 99 3.79 -1.62 -15.30
C LEU A 99 2.80 -0.88 -16.18
N THR A 100 3.31 -0.20 -17.19
CA THR A 100 2.52 0.53 -18.17
C THR A 100 2.77 -0.05 -19.54
N LYS A 101 2.11 0.48 -20.57
CA LYS A 101 2.33 0.04 -21.95
C LYS A 101 3.77 0.37 -22.40
N GLY A 102 4.64 -0.64 -22.39
CA GLY A 102 6.01 -0.52 -22.86
C GLY A 102 6.96 0.22 -21.94
N LYS A 103 6.51 0.65 -20.77
CA LYS A 103 7.32 1.38 -19.80
C LYS A 103 7.03 0.90 -18.40
N SER A 104 7.84 1.36 -17.45
CA SER A 104 7.58 1.17 -16.02
C SER A 104 7.94 2.44 -15.27
N ASN A 105 7.23 2.68 -14.18
CA ASN A 105 7.51 3.79 -13.27
C ASN A 105 7.85 3.22 -11.90
N ASN A 106 8.84 3.83 -11.25
CA ASN A 106 9.17 3.44 -9.89
C ASN A 106 8.12 3.98 -8.95
N ILE A 107 7.74 3.17 -7.97
CA ILE A 107 6.79 3.58 -6.95
C ILE A 107 7.33 3.20 -5.57
N THR A 108 7.22 4.13 -4.64
CA THR A 108 7.51 3.89 -3.23
C THR A 108 6.28 4.22 -2.41
N VAL A 109 5.90 3.30 -1.56
CA VAL A 109 4.73 3.44 -0.69
C VAL A 109 5.21 3.31 0.74
N MET A 110 4.85 4.28 1.57
CA MET A 110 5.12 4.21 3.01
C MET A 110 3.83 3.89 3.73
N LEU A 111 3.87 2.85 4.56
CA LEU A 111 2.75 2.40 5.36
C LEU A 111 3.06 2.58 6.83
N ARG A 112 2.01 2.78 7.62
CA ARG A 112 2.14 2.89 9.08
C ARG A 112 1.07 2.03 9.73
N MET A 113 1.44 1.40 10.84
CA MET A 113 0.48 0.69 11.68
C MET A 113 -0.39 1.70 12.42
N LYS A 114 -1.68 1.57 12.27
CA LYS A 114 -2.65 2.41 12.96
C LYS A 114 -3.86 1.54 13.32
N ASP A 115 -4.16 1.45 14.61
CA ASP A 115 -5.29 0.67 15.11
C ASP A 115 -5.28 -0.79 14.64
N GLY A 116 -4.08 -1.39 14.62
CA GLY A 116 -3.90 -2.79 14.25
C GLY A 116 -3.92 -3.06 12.74
N ARG A 117 -3.94 -2.02 11.91
CA ARG A 117 -3.96 -2.14 10.45
C ARG A 117 -2.88 -1.29 9.82
N LYS A 118 -2.39 -1.74 8.67
CA LYS A 118 -1.44 -0.96 7.87
C LYS A 118 -2.20 0.01 6.97
N GLN A 119 -1.81 1.28 7.03
CA GLN A 119 -2.41 2.32 6.21
C GLN A 119 -1.31 3.08 5.45
N ILE A 120 -1.63 3.46 4.22
CA ILE A 120 -0.71 4.18 3.34
C ILE A 120 -0.70 5.64 3.75
N ILE A 121 0.48 6.16 4.09
CA ILE A 121 0.67 7.56 4.48
C ILE A 121 1.45 8.37 3.44
N THR A 122 2.19 7.70 2.54
CA THR A 122 2.94 8.36 1.48
C THR A 122 2.94 7.50 0.23
N LEU A 123 2.78 8.13 -0.92
CA LEU A 123 2.81 7.50 -2.23
C LEU A 123 3.64 8.36 -3.18
N ARG A 124 4.72 7.80 -3.72
CA ARG A 124 5.62 8.51 -4.63
C ARG A 124 5.86 7.68 -5.88
N ILE A 125 5.58 8.29 -7.02
CA ILE A 125 5.81 7.67 -8.34
C ILE A 125 6.79 8.54 -9.12
N SER A 126 7.85 7.89 -9.62
CA SER A 126 8.89 8.59 -10.38
C SER A 126 9.28 7.88 -11.68
#